data_9816cdfc5606f2fd00d9464e0d34614a
#
_entry.id   9816cdfc5606f2fd00d9464e0d34614a
#
_cell.length_a   1.000
_cell.length_b   1.000
_cell.length_c   1.000
_cell.angle_alpha   90.00
_cell.angle_beta   90.00
_cell.angle_gamma   90.00
#
_symmetry.space_group_name_H-M   'P 1'
#
loop_
_entity.id
_entity.type
_entity.pdbx_description
1 polymer ?
#
loop_
_entity_poly.entity_id
_entity_poly.type
_entity_poly.pdbx_seq_one_letter_code
_entity_poly.pdbx_strand_id
1 'polypeptide(L)'
;MKSSARLHYANVAAWFIQEGFKILNSDDCIFVYHDEEENIDVEIYLYVDDLLESSANEKSSNWFRVKYEAKWHSSPGSGGLAQFLLGMDIIRNEETDGIIINQESMITKIAKKFAATDQRAWTTPMASDFDPTFDEDEPMLNTDEHDFRSLIGAILFVVTHSRPDCSTATSILCSCLAKPQQKHWKAGIRLIAYLYQTKMLGLSYSPKIHEDLWNKPIGYVDAAWASEKGSKSRGGHVIKVNGAAISYQSKLIHSICLSSAEAETTAAIACLKDIIWLRTLLYELGYPQPGSTEVFEDSQAMIGAASNNAQTKASRYYQLRTAFIRQLVKSGTVHLNYINTEDQIADTLSKNLGTEAFKKHQIGLLGPQPETLHKN
;
A
#
# COMPACT_ATOMS: atom_id res chain seq x y z
N MET A 1 14.41 -2.97 26.16
CA MET A 1 14.48 -2.71 24.70
C MET A 1 13.62 -1.54 24.25
N LYS A 2 12.30 -1.41 24.60
CA LYS A 2 11.47 -0.25 24.19
C LYS A 2 12.01 1.13 24.60
N SER A 3 12.74 1.23 25.73
CA SER A 3 13.37 2.47 26.18
C SER A 3 14.59 2.88 25.37
N SER A 4 15.36 1.94 24.81
CA SER A 4 16.57 2.20 24.05
C SER A 4 16.25 2.84 22.68
N ALA A 5 15.33 2.25 21.90
CA ALA A 5 14.95 2.80 20.60
C ALA A 5 14.33 4.20 20.72
N ARG A 6 13.49 4.43 21.77
CA ARG A 6 12.90 5.75 22.03
C ARG A 6 13.97 6.79 22.42
N LEU A 7 14.96 6.38 23.20
CA LEU A 7 16.06 7.29 23.60
C LEU A 7 16.96 7.60 22.40
N HIS A 8 17.23 6.60 21.56
CA HIS A 8 17.98 6.80 20.31
C HIS A 8 17.27 7.82 19.40
N TYR A 9 15.98 7.58 19.11
CA TYR A 9 15.17 8.52 18.34
C TYR A 9 15.23 9.95 18.93
N ALA A 10 15.03 10.10 20.24
CA ALA A 10 15.05 11.43 20.89
C ALA A 10 16.40 12.14 20.72
N ASN A 11 17.51 11.41 20.80
CA ASN A 11 18.85 11.97 20.61
C ASN A 11 19.09 12.39 19.16
N VAL A 12 18.69 11.55 18.20
CA VAL A 12 18.86 11.83 16.77
C VAL A 12 17.96 12.99 16.34
N ALA A 13 16.69 12.99 16.74
CA ALA A 13 15.75 14.07 16.46
C ALA A 13 16.21 15.42 17.06
N ALA A 14 16.71 15.42 18.31
CA ALA A 14 17.25 16.62 18.93
C ALA A 14 18.45 17.18 18.14
N TRP A 15 19.31 16.32 17.64
CA TRP A 15 20.44 16.72 16.81
C TRP A 15 19.97 17.30 15.46
N PHE A 16 19.02 16.67 14.76
CA PHE A 16 18.46 17.22 13.52
C PHE A 16 17.88 18.62 13.74
N ILE A 17 17.14 18.83 14.83
CA ILE A 17 16.58 20.15 15.17
C ILE A 17 17.71 21.18 15.40
N GLN A 18 18.80 20.81 16.11
CA GLN A 18 19.95 21.66 16.31
C GLN A 18 20.66 22.03 15.01
N GLU A 19 20.70 21.14 14.04
CA GLU A 19 21.25 21.40 12.70
C GLU A 19 20.30 22.18 11.78
N GLY A 20 19.11 22.55 12.27
CA GLY A 20 18.14 23.37 11.54
C GLY A 20 17.07 22.59 10.76
N PHE A 21 17.03 21.28 10.87
CA PHE A 21 15.97 20.50 10.27
C PHE A 21 14.63 20.74 10.95
N LYS A 22 13.56 20.65 10.17
CA LYS A 22 12.16 20.68 10.65
C LYS A 22 11.59 19.27 10.62
N ILE A 23 10.88 18.87 11.69
CA ILE A 23 10.11 17.63 11.73
C ILE A 23 8.77 17.90 11.05
N LEU A 24 8.29 16.96 10.24
CA LEU A 24 6.97 17.08 9.63
C LEU A 24 5.88 16.80 10.68
N ASN A 25 4.72 17.48 10.54
CA ASN A 25 3.56 17.21 11.40
C ASN A 25 2.84 15.93 10.97
N SER A 26 2.96 15.54 9.70
CA SER A 26 2.36 14.33 9.14
C SER A 26 3.07 13.05 9.54
N ASP A 27 4.38 13.12 9.84
CA ASP A 27 5.19 11.99 10.30
C ASP A 27 6.43 12.48 11.08
N ASP A 28 6.49 12.12 12.36
CA ASP A 28 7.59 12.51 13.25
C ASP A 28 8.96 11.93 12.85
N CYS A 29 9.00 10.94 11.98
CA CYS A 29 10.23 10.30 11.50
C CYS A 29 10.79 10.93 10.22
N ILE A 30 10.17 11.98 9.70
CA ILE A 30 10.62 12.70 8.51
C ILE A 30 11.13 14.09 8.92
N PHE A 31 12.35 14.40 8.47
CA PHE A 31 13.03 15.66 8.73
C PHE A 31 13.38 16.31 7.42
N VAL A 32 13.12 17.59 7.28
CA VAL A 32 13.42 18.36 6.07
C VAL A 32 14.29 19.56 6.39
N TYR A 33 15.27 19.82 5.54
CA TYR A 33 16.12 21.02 5.59
C TYR A 33 16.10 21.68 4.22
N HIS A 34 15.80 22.94 4.18
CA HIS A 34 15.76 23.74 2.97
C HIS A 34 16.44 25.09 3.21
N ASP A 35 17.40 25.44 2.35
CA ASP A 35 18.14 26.71 2.35
C ASP A 35 18.30 27.17 0.90
N GLU A 36 17.50 28.18 0.51
CA GLU A 36 17.50 28.72 -0.85
C GLU A 36 18.81 29.44 -1.19
N GLU A 37 19.42 30.14 -0.23
CA GLU A 37 20.63 30.90 -0.46
C GLU A 37 21.84 30.00 -0.75
N GLU A 38 21.92 28.90 0.00
CA GLU A 38 22.97 27.91 -0.16
C GLU A 38 22.59 26.82 -1.20
N ASN A 39 21.36 26.82 -1.72
CA ASN A 39 20.83 25.77 -2.60
C ASN A 39 21.02 24.37 -2.00
N ILE A 40 20.62 24.24 -0.72
CA ILE A 40 20.62 22.97 0.02
C ILE A 40 19.18 22.54 0.24
N ASP A 41 18.86 21.31 -0.15
CA ASP A 41 17.54 20.70 0.02
C ASP A 41 17.72 19.23 0.33
N VAL A 42 17.32 18.83 1.55
CA VAL A 42 17.57 17.48 2.10
C VAL A 42 16.34 17.01 2.87
N GLU A 43 15.88 15.83 2.55
CA GLU A 43 14.86 15.09 3.28
C GLU A 43 15.48 13.86 3.92
N ILE A 44 15.19 13.62 5.19
CA ILE A 44 15.69 12.47 5.94
C ILE A 44 14.50 11.65 6.43
N TYR A 45 14.55 10.35 6.18
CA TYR A 45 13.59 9.37 6.66
C TYR A 45 14.29 8.46 7.67
N LEU A 46 13.90 8.56 8.94
CA LEU A 46 14.51 7.82 10.04
C LEU A 46 13.63 6.65 10.46
N TYR A 47 14.17 5.44 10.41
CA TYR A 47 13.49 4.26 10.90
C TYR A 47 14.41 3.45 11.84
N VAL A 48 14.22 3.63 13.14
CA VAL A 48 15.06 3.03 14.20
C VAL A 48 16.53 3.37 13.99
N ASP A 49 17.32 2.46 13.43
CA ASP A 49 18.77 2.61 13.16
C ASP A 49 19.05 2.89 11.67
N ASP A 50 18.04 2.76 10.80
CA ASP A 50 18.18 3.00 9.37
C ASP A 50 17.83 4.46 9.03
N LEU A 51 18.63 5.07 8.16
CA LEU A 51 18.43 6.42 7.66
C LEU A 51 18.47 6.40 6.14
N LEU A 52 17.40 6.93 5.52
CA LEU A 52 17.35 7.21 4.10
C LEU A 52 17.44 8.71 3.88
N GLU A 53 18.36 9.12 3.02
CA GLU A 53 18.51 10.49 2.57
C GLU A 53 17.94 10.65 1.16
N SER A 54 17.15 11.70 0.95
CA SER A 54 16.76 12.22 -0.36
C SER A 54 17.28 13.66 -0.48
N SER A 55 18.03 13.95 -1.52
CA SER A 55 18.63 15.26 -1.74
C SER A 55 18.41 15.72 -3.17
N ALA A 56 18.11 17.01 -3.34
CA ALA A 56 17.84 17.59 -4.65
C ALA A 56 19.06 17.60 -5.58
N ASN A 57 20.26 17.60 -5.01
CA ASN A 57 21.52 17.66 -5.76
C ASN A 57 22.71 17.12 -4.94
N GLU A 58 23.84 16.90 -5.60
CA GLU A 58 25.05 16.37 -4.99
C GLU A 58 25.63 17.31 -3.89
N LYS A 59 25.50 18.63 -4.02
CA LYS A 59 25.92 19.61 -3.00
C LYS A 59 25.15 19.37 -1.71
N SER A 60 23.84 19.20 -1.78
CA SER A 60 22.96 18.91 -0.65
C SER A 60 23.34 17.62 0.05
N SER A 61 23.54 16.54 -0.73
CA SER A 61 23.94 15.24 -0.19
C SER A 61 25.31 15.30 0.52
N ASN A 62 26.30 15.94 -0.11
CA ASN A 62 27.62 16.10 0.50
C ASN A 62 27.58 16.96 1.76
N TRP A 63 26.80 18.05 1.77
CA TRP A 63 26.60 18.89 2.94
C TRP A 63 26.03 18.09 4.13
N PHE A 64 24.99 17.29 3.88
CA PHE A 64 24.40 16.45 4.90
C PHE A 64 25.39 15.39 5.41
N ARG A 65 26.04 14.68 4.49
CA ARG A 65 26.98 13.60 4.82
C ARG A 65 28.11 14.08 5.71
N VAL A 66 28.73 15.23 5.40
CA VAL A 66 29.82 15.82 6.22
C VAL A 66 29.33 16.11 7.66
N LYS A 67 28.13 16.68 7.81
CA LYS A 67 27.56 16.96 9.13
C LYS A 67 27.21 15.69 9.90
N TYR A 68 26.61 14.70 9.21
CA TYR A 68 26.20 13.45 9.82
C TYR A 68 27.42 12.64 10.29
N GLU A 69 28.45 12.49 9.48
CA GLU A 69 29.68 11.75 9.81
C GLU A 69 30.50 12.42 10.92
N ALA A 70 30.45 13.72 11.02
CA ALA A 70 31.09 14.45 12.13
C ALA A 70 30.47 14.13 13.50
N LYS A 71 29.20 13.74 13.54
CA LYS A 71 28.45 13.45 14.77
C LYS A 71 28.25 11.95 15.01
N TRP A 72 27.90 11.21 13.96
CA TRP A 72 27.54 9.81 14.01
C TRP A 72 28.48 9.00 13.14
N HIS A 73 29.02 7.92 13.68
CA HIS A 73 29.88 7.03 12.89
C HIS A 73 28.99 6.09 12.09
N SER A 74 28.97 6.27 10.78
CA SER A 74 28.31 5.33 9.85
C SER A 74 29.03 3.99 9.82
N SER A 75 28.29 2.92 9.62
CA SER A 75 28.89 1.60 9.39
C SER A 75 29.73 1.61 8.11
N PRO A 76 30.88 0.91 8.06
CA PRO A 76 31.67 0.81 6.83
C PRO A 76 30.82 0.30 5.67
N GLY A 77 30.84 1.01 4.54
CA GLY A 77 30.02 0.69 3.36
C GLY A 77 28.59 1.24 3.39
N SER A 78 28.17 1.93 4.48
CA SER A 78 26.96 2.75 4.47
C SER A 78 27.27 4.05 3.73
N GLY A 79 26.28 4.56 3.03
CA GLY A 79 26.41 5.76 2.19
C GLY A 79 26.64 5.39 0.73
N GLY A 80 25.81 5.97 -0.13
CA GLY A 80 25.70 5.67 -1.54
C GLY A 80 24.22 5.58 -1.94
N LEU A 81 23.96 5.25 -3.18
CA LEU A 81 22.60 5.05 -3.67
C LEU A 81 21.93 3.90 -2.90
N ALA A 82 20.76 4.17 -2.33
CA ALA A 82 19.98 3.16 -1.62
C ALA A 82 19.62 2.00 -2.57
N GLN A 83 20.02 0.77 -2.21
CA GLN A 83 19.72 -0.47 -2.92
C GLN A 83 18.81 -1.38 -2.12
N PHE A 84 18.73 -1.15 -0.81
CA PHE A 84 17.94 -1.95 0.11
C PHE A 84 17.50 -1.10 1.30
N LEU A 85 16.23 -1.21 1.67
CA LEU A 85 15.67 -0.55 2.85
C LEU A 85 14.53 -1.38 3.44
N LEU A 86 14.51 -1.61 4.74
CA LEU A 86 13.41 -2.26 5.48
C LEU A 86 12.93 -3.60 4.90
N GLY A 87 13.84 -4.39 4.34
CA GLY A 87 13.48 -5.67 3.72
C GLY A 87 12.99 -5.56 2.28
N MET A 88 13.12 -4.40 1.67
CA MET A 88 12.77 -4.11 0.28
C MET A 88 14.02 -3.83 -0.54
N ASP A 89 14.08 -4.41 -1.74
CA ASP A 89 15.09 -4.12 -2.74
C ASP A 89 14.66 -2.86 -3.51
N ILE A 90 15.56 -1.89 -3.69
CA ILE A 90 15.34 -0.64 -4.42
C ILE A 90 16.17 -0.71 -5.71
N ILE A 91 15.48 -0.85 -6.83
CA ILE A 91 16.08 -0.99 -8.16
C ILE A 91 15.83 0.29 -8.95
N ARG A 92 16.89 0.95 -9.41
CA ARG A 92 16.79 2.12 -10.28
C ARG A 92 16.73 1.70 -11.74
N ASN A 93 15.82 2.29 -12.47
CA ASN A 93 15.70 2.12 -13.92
C ASN A 93 16.20 3.40 -14.61
N GLU A 94 17.42 3.37 -15.13
CA GLU A 94 18.08 4.52 -15.76
C GLU A 94 17.35 4.99 -17.03
N GLU A 95 16.64 4.10 -17.75
CA GLU A 95 15.90 4.46 -18.97
C GLU A 95 14.68 5.35 -18.67
N THR A 96 14.01 5.08 -17.54
CA THR A 96 12.79 5.80 -17.16
C THR A 96 12.99 6.80 -16.03
N ASP A 97 14.19 6.91 -15.44
CA ASP A 97 14.46 7.55 -14.13
C ASP A 97 13.54 7.01 -13.02
N GLY A 98 13.05 5.79 -13.20
CA GLY A 98 12.11 5.16 -12.32
C GLY A 98 12.77 4.41 -11.18
N ILE A 99 11.95 4.08 -10.18
CA ILE A 99 12.33 3.24 -9.06
C ILE A 99 11.36 2.06 -8.97
N ILE A 100 11.92 0.85 -8.85
CA ILE A 100 11.13 -0.34 -8.55
C ILE A 100 11.45 -0.78 -7.13
N ILE A 101 10.41 -1.00 -6.34
CA ILE A 101 10.50 -1.53 -4.98
C ILE A 101 9.91 -2.94 -5.00
N ASN A 102 10.75 -3.95 -4.77
CA ASN A 102 10.32 -5.35 -4.64
C ASN A 102 10.93 -6.03 -3.41
N GLN A 103 10.65 -7.31 -3.23
CA GLN A 103 11.12 -8.10 -2.08
C GLN A 103 11.55 -9.51 -2.53
N GLU A 104 12.27 -9.62 -3.65
CA GLU A 104 12.68 -10.90 -4.22
C GLU A 104 13.39 -11.80 -3.20
N SER A 105 14.37 -11.24 -2.50
CA SER A 105 15.15 -11.96 -1.49
C SER A 105 14.29 -12.50 -0.35
N MET A 106 13.37 -11.69 0.16
CA MET A 106 12.45 -12.06 1.24
C MET A 106 11.46 -13.13 0.79
N ILE A 107 10.83 -12.94 -0.38
CA ILE A 107 9.88 -13.91 -0.96
C ILE A 107 10.56 -15.26 -1.16
N THR A 108 11.80 -15.26 -1.67
CA THR A 108 12.58 -16.49 -1.87
C THR A 108 12.86 -17.22 -0.56
N LYS A 109 13.21 -16.49 0.51
CA LYS A 109 13.43 -17.08 1.86
C LYS A 109 12.15 -17.71 2.41
N ILE A 110 11.01 -17.01 2.28
CA ILE A 110 9.71 -17.50 2.74
C ILE A 110 9.31 -18.76 1.96
N ALA A 111 9.38 -18.72 0.62
CA ALA A 111 9.02 -19.86 -0.24
C ALA A 111 9.84 -21.11 0.07
N LYS A 112 11.16 -20.96 0.31
CA LYS A 112 12.02 -22.06 0.74
C LYS A 112 11.63 -22.60 2.11
N LYS A 113 11.38 -21.72 3.09
CA LYS A 113 10.99 -22.10 4.46
C LYS A 113 9.74 -22.99 4.46
N PHE A 114 8.77 -22.70 3.60
CA PHE A 114 7.49 -23.40 3.55
C PHE A 114 7.36 -24.39 2.39
N ALA A 115 8.48 -24.80 1.77
CA ALA A 115 8.56 -25.76 0.66
C ALA A 115 7.59 -25.45 -0.50
N ALA A 116 7.50 -24.17 -0.87
CA ALA A 116 6.58 -23.69 -1.91
C ALA A 116 7.28 -23.38 -3.25
N THR A 117 8.59 -23.73 -3.41
CA THR A 117 9.37 -23.44 -4.63
C THR A 117 8.99 -24.31 -5.82
N ASP A 118 8.56 -25.56 -5.57
CA ASP A 118 8.31 -26.57 -6.61
C ASP A 118 6.80 -26.74 -6.92
N GLN A 119 6.02 -25.73 -6.59
CA GLN A 119 4.58 -25.73 -6.90
C GLN A 119 4.33 -25.48 -8.38
N ARG A 120 3.19 -25.99 -8.89
CA ARG A 120 2.73 -25.66 -10.25
C ARG A 120 2.62 -24.16 -10.45
N ALA A 121 2.67 -23.72 -11.71
CA ALA A 121 2.48 -22.31 -12.04
C ALA A 121 1.04 -21.83 -11.70
N TRP A 122 0.96 -20.69 -11.03
CA TRP A 122 -0.30 -20.05 -10.66
C TRP A 122 -0.43 -18.70 -11.35
N THR A 123 -1.57 -18.42 -11.94
CA THR A 123 -1.87 -17.16 -12.65
C THR A 123 -2.50 -16.11 -11.74
N THR A 124 -3.02 -16.53 -10.57
CA THR A 124 -3.65 -15.65 -9.56
C THR A 124 -3.25 -16.11 -8.16
N PRO A 125 -3.17 -15.19 -7.18
CA PRO A 125 -2.78 -15.51 -5.81
C PRO A 125 -3.75 -16.45 -5.10
N MET A 126 -5.03 -16.40 -5.47
CA MET A 126 -6.11 -17.23 -4.91
C MET A 126 -7.10 -17.64 -6.00
N ALA A 127 -7.80 -18.73 -5.83
CA ALA A 127 -8.88 -19.12 -6.73
C ALA A 127 -10.06 -18.14 -6.55
N SER A 128 -10.73 -17.79 -7.65
CA SER A 128 -11.88 -16.87 -7.61
C SER A 128 -13.07 -17.42 -6.83
N ASP A 129 -13.19 -18.75 -6.76
CA ASP A 129 -14.22 -19.52 -6.07
C ASP A 129 -13.80 -20.05 -4.70
N PHE A 130 -12.66 -19.57 -4.15
CA PHE A 130 -12.18 -20.03 -2.84
C PHE A 130 -13.14 -19.62 -1.73
N ASP A 131 -13.69 -20.62 -1.03
CA ASP A 131 -14.53 -20.42 0.15
C ASP A 131 -13.69 -20.55 1.45
N PRO A 132 -13.46 -19.43 2.17
CA PRO A 132 -12.73 -19.44 3.42
C PRO A 132 -13.57 -19.90 4.63
N THR A 133 -14.86 -20.23 4.45
CA THR A 133 -15.75 -20.57 5.58
C THR A 133 -15.28 -21.85 6.26
N PHE A 134 -15.38 -21.86 7.59
CA PHE A 134 -15.09 -23.04 8.38
C PHE A 134 -16.11 -24.14 8.04
N ASP A 135 -15.60 -25.31 7.71
CA ASP A 135 -16.38 -26.51 7.40
C ASP A 135 -16.32 -27.47 8.62
N GLU A 136 -17.46 -27.83 9.19
CA GLU A 136 -17.53 -28.71 10.37
C GLU A 136 -17.10 -30.14 10.04
N ASP A 137 -17.23 -30.55 8.79
CA ASP A 137 -16.85 -31.90 8.32
C ASP A 137 -15.35 -31.99 7.97
N GLU A 138 -14.64 -30.87 7.82
CA GLU A 138 -13.21 -30.83 7.57
C GLU A 138 -12.41 -30.70 8.87
N PRO A 139 -11.41 -31.56 9.15
CA PRO A 139 -10.64 -31.49 10.38
C PRO A 139 -9.85 -30.16 10.48
N MET A 140 -9.62 -29.75 11.73
CA MET A 140 -8.71 -28.64 12.04
C MET A 140 -7.30 -28.95 11.52
N LEU A 141 -6.61 -27.92 11.10
CA LEU A 141 -5.21 -28.03 10.70
C LEU A 141 -4.35 -28.49 11.91
N ASN A 142 -3.48 -29.48 11.68
CA ASN A 142 -2.45 -29.81 12.65
C ASN A 142 -1.39 -28.69 12.68
N THR A 143 -1.47 -27.84 13.71
CA THR A 143 -0.58 -26.67 13.83
C THR A 143 0.84 -27.02 14.28
N ASP A 144 1.08 -28.24 14.78
CA ASP A 144 2.43 -28.73 15.11
C ASP A 144 3.22 -29.09 13.85
N GLU A 145 2.52 -29.54 12.79
CA GLU A 145 3.12 -29.84 11.49
C GLU A 145 3.14 -28.63 10.55
N HIS A 146 2.12 -27.75 10.68
CA HIS A 146 1.88 -26.64 9.75
C HIS A 146 1.72 -25.31 10.49
N ASP A 147 2.80 -24.55 10.58
CA ASP A 147 2.79 -23.22 11.21
C ASP A 147 2.11 -22.17 10.30
N PHE A 148 0.77 -22.26 10.23
CA PHE A 148 -0.07 -21.38 9.42
C PHE A 148 0.06 -19.91 9.81
N ARG A 149 0.18 -19.63 11.12
CA ARG A 149 0.32 -18.26 11.60
C ARG A 149 1.63 -17.62 11.16
N SER A 150 2.73 -18.35 11.21
CA SER A 150 4.02 -17.87 10.73
C SER A 150 4.02 -17.68 9.20
N LEU A 151 3.37 -18.59 8.44
CA LEU A 151 3.23 -18.45 6.99
C LEU A 151 2.48 -17.16 6.63
N ILE A 152 1.29 -16.96 7.19
CA ILE A 152 0.47 -15.79 6.87
C ILE A 152 1.12 -14.49 7.36
N GLY A 153 1.76 -14.50 8.54
CA GLY A 153 2.51 -13.34 9.04
C GLY A 153 3.66 -12.94 8.12
N ALA A 154 4.40 -13.91 7.58
CA ALA A 154 5.48 -13.66 6.63
C ALA A 154 4.95 -13.12 5.28
N ILE A 155 3.86 -13.70 4.76
CA ILE A 155 3.21 -13.22 3.54
C ILE A 155 2.66 -11.80 3.75
N LEU A 156 2.02 -11.53 4.90
CA LEU A 156 1.48 -10.21 5.22
C LEU A 156 2.55 -9.13 5.18
N PHE A 157 3.76 -9.42 5.69
CA PHE A 157 4.89 -8.49 5.61
C PHE A 157 5.23 -8.12 4.14
N VAL A 158 5.30 -9.10 3.24
CA VAL A 158 5.55 -8.85 1.82
C VAL A 158 4.42 -8.03 1.19
N VAL A 159 3.18 -8.44 1.47
CA VAL A 159 1.99 -7.87 0.81
C VAL A 159 1.74 -6.43 1.24
N THR A 160 2.05 -6.07 2.49
CA THR A 160 1.87 -4.70 2.99
C THR A 160 2.93 -3.72 2.51
N HIS A 161 4.05 -4.20 1.91
CA HIS A 161 5.15 -3.33 1.48
C HIS A 161 5.27 -3.19 -0.04
N SER A 162 5.08 -4.26 -0.81
CA SER A 162 5.38 -4.22 -2.25
C SER A 162 4.41 -4.97 -3.15
N ARG A 163 3.43 -5.73 -2.60
CA ARG A 163 2.56 -6.61 -3.40
C ARG A 163 1.06 -6.38 -3.12
N PRO A 164 0.53 -5.18 -3.47
CA PRO A 164 -0.91 -4.86 -3.35
C PRO A 164 -1.82 -5.86 -4.05
N ASP A 165 -1.39 -6.44 -5.15
CA ASP A 165 -2.09 -7.45 -5.93
C ASP A 165 -2.46 -8.72 -5.13
N CYS A 166 -1.77 -9.00 -4.03
CA CYS A 166 -2.03 -10.12 -3.13
C CYS A 166 -2.82 -9.76 -1.87
N SER A 167 -3.26 -8.49 -1.71
CA SER A 167 -3.88 -8.00 -0.47
C SER A 167 -5.16 -8.72 -0.11
N THR A 168 -6.06 -8.95 -1.07
CA THR A 168 -7.34 -9.64 -0.83
C THR A 168 -7.14 -11.07 -0.38
N ALA A 169 -6.30 -11.83 -1.10
CA ALA A 169 -5.98 -13.21 -0.74
C ALA A 169 -5.39 -13.30 0.68
N THR A 170 -4.45 -12.41 1.00
CA THR A 170 -3.83 -12.34 2.34
C THR A 170 -4.83 -11.97 3.43
N SER A 171 -5.66 -10.96 3.18
CA SER A 171 -6.70 -10.51 4.12
C SER A 171 -7.72 -11.60 4.41
N ILE A 172 -8.13 -12.38 3.40
CA ILE A 172 -9.02 -13.54 3.56
C ILE A 172 -8.34 -14.59 4.48
N LEU A 173 -7.09 -14.95 4.20
CA LEU A 173 -6.37 -15.96 5.00
C LEU A 173 -6.09 -15.47 6.44
N CYS A 174 -5.88 -14.19 6.65
CA CYS A 174 -5.79 -13.60 7.99
C CYS A 174 -7.08 -13.84 8.81
N SER A 175 -8.25 -13.83 8.19
CA SER A 175 -9.53 -14.10 8.87
C SER A 175 -9.66 -15.55 9.35
N CYS A 176 -8.88 -16.48 8.78
CA CYS A 176 -8.88 -17.91 9.09
C CYS A 176 -7.90 -18.30 10.21
N LEU A 177 -7.09 -17.37 10.75
CA LEU A 177 -6.02 -17.66 11.71
C LEU A 177 -6.50 -18.26 13.05
N ALA A 178 -7.75 -18.00 13.43
CA ALA A 178 -8.30 -18.51 14.70
C ALA A 178 -8.65 -20.00 14.65
N LYS A 179 -9.12 -20.48 13.48
CA LYS A 179 -9.55 -21.87 13.26
C LYS A 179 -9.12 -22.33 11.86
N PRO A 180 -7.82 -22.52 11.61
CA PRO A 180 -7.33 -22.93 10.31
C PRO A 180 -7.70 -24.39 10.00
N GLN A 181 -7.98 -24.67 8.74
CA GLN A 181 -8.23 -26.02 8.18
C GLN A 181 -7.24 -26.29 7.06
N GLN A 182 -7.19 -27.52 6.54
CA GLN A 182 -6.25 -27.93 5.51
C GLN A 182 -6.40 -27.11 4.22
N LYS A 183 -7.63 -26.69 3.85
CA LYS A 183 -7.88 -25.82 2.70
C LYS A 183 -7.22 -24.45 2.85
N HIS A 184 -7.20 -23.89 4.07
CA HIS A 184 -6.56 -22.60 4.35
C HIS A 184 -5.04 -22.71 4.22
N TRP A 185 -4.43 -23.81 4.70
CA TRP A 185 -3.01 -24.09 4.51
C TRP A 185 -2.66 -24.20 3.02
N LYS A 186 -3.41 -25.02 2.26
CA LYS A 186 -3.19 -25.15 0.80
C LYS A 186 -3.30 -23.81 0.07
N ALA A 187 -4.24 -22.96 0.45
CA ALA A 187 -4.39 -21.62 -0.11
C ALA A 187 -3.22 -20.71 0.26
N GLY A 188 -2.69 -20.82 1.48
CA GLY A 188 -1.48 -20.10 1.90
C GLY A 188 -0.22 -20.54 1.13
N ILE A 189 -0.05 -21.85 0.91
CA ILE A 189 1.05 -22.40 0.07
C ILE A 189 0.90 -21.94 -1.38
N ARG A 190 -0.32 -21.95 -1.95
CA ARG A 190 -0.57 -21.37 -3.27
C ARG A 190 -0.16 -19.90 -3.35
N LEU A 191 -0.52 -19.10 -2.36
CA LEU A 191 -0.24 -17.67 -2.32
C LEU A 191 1.26 -17.40 -2.30
N ILE A 192 2.04 -18.09 -1.44
CA ILE A 192 3.50 -17.91 -1.42
C ILE A 192 4.16 -18.46 -2.67
N ALA A 193 3.64 -19.54 -3.27
CA ALA A 193 4.12 -20.05 -4.55
C ALA A 193 3.90 -19.05 -5.68
N TYR A 194 2.72 -18.41 -5.74
CA TYR A 194 2.43 -17.33 -6.67
C TYR A 194 3.40 -16.14 -6.48
N LEU A 195 3.61 -15.70 -5.24
CA LEU A 195 4.58 -14.65 -4.93
C LEU A 195 5.99 -15.02 -5.38
N TYR A 196 6.42 -16.28 -5.17
CA TYR A 196 7.72 -16.78 -5.59
C TYR A 196 7.89 -16.80 -7.11
N GLN A 197 6.87 -17.26 -7.84
CA GLN A 197 6.88 -17.28 -9.30
C GLN A 197 6.86 -15.88 -9.92
N THR A 198 6.37 -14.89 -9.19
CA THR A 198 6.29 -13.48 -9.59
C THR A 198 7.17 -12.57 -8.72
N LYS A 199 8.23 -13.09 -8.12
CA LYS A 199 9.05 -12.41 -7.12
C LYS A 199 9.76 -11.15 -7.63
N MET A 200 9.98 -11.07 -8.94
CA MET A 200 10.56 -9.89 -9.58
C MET A 200 9.59 -8.72 -9.70
N LEU A 201 8.27 -8.97 -9.60
CA LEU A 201 7.28 -7.91 -9.64
C LEU A 201 7.33 -7.08 -8.35
N GLY A 202 7.11 -5.77 -8.49
CA GLY A 202 7.09 -4.83 -7.38
C GLY A 202 6.38 -3.54 -7.75
N LEU A 203 6.42 -2.55 -6.86
CA LEU A 203 5.89 -1.22 -7.12
C LEU A 203 6.86 -0.46 -8.02
N SER A 204 6.41 -0.07 -9.21
CA SER A 204 7.21 0.61 -10.23
C SER A 204 6.75 2.05 -10.42
N TYR A 205 7.55 2.98 -9.94
CA TYR A 205 7.32 4.42 -10.03
C TYR A 205 8.15 5.02 -11.15
N SER A 206 7.54 5.79 -12.04
CA SER A 206 8.24 6.43 -13.15
C SER A 206 7.68 7.81 -13.46
N PRO A 207 8.49 8.87 -13.35
CA PRO A 207 8.07 10.21 -13.71
C PRO A 207 7.88 10.36 -15.23
N LYS A 208 8.70 9.72 -16.06
CA LYS A 208 8.67 9.87 -17.52
C LYS A 208 7.42 9.27 -18.16
N ILE A 209 6.83 8.24 -17.54
CA ILE A 209 5.62 7.57 -18.07
C ILE A 209 4.35 8.38 -17.74
N HIS A 210 4.39 9.16 -16.66
CA HIS A 210 3.23 9.86 -16.10
C HIS A 210 3.53 11.35 -15.85
N GLU A 211 4.18 12.02 -16.77
CA GLU A 211 4.62 13.41 -16.61
C GLU A 211 3.48 14.36 -16.18
N ASP A 212 2.29 14.23 -16.82
CA ASP A 212 1.11 15.02 -16.46
C ASP A 212 0.53 14.72 -15.07
N LEU A 213 0.89 13.57 -14.49
CA LEU A 213 0.40 13.08 -13.20
C LEU A 213 1.50 13.07 -12.11
N TRP A 214 2.63 13.72 -12.40
CA TRP A 214 3.77 13.77 -11.51
C TRP A 214 3.38 14.31 -10.13
N ASN A 215 3.65 13.53 -9.08
CA ASN A 215 3.31 13.82 -7.68
C ASN A 215 1.82 14.11 -7.41
N LYS A 216 0.91 13.68 -8.30
CA LYS A 216 -0.52 13.81 -8.11
C LYS A 216 -1.13 12.51 -7.60
N PRO A 217 -1.73 12.48 -6.39
CA PRO A 217 -2.45 11.32 -5.91
C PRO A 217 -3.71 11.06 -6.73
N ILE A 218 -3.97 9.78 -7.01
CA ILE A 218 -5.21 9.31 -7.65
C ILE A 218 -5.75 8.15 -6.81
N GLY A 219 -6.99 8.23 -6.36
CA GLY A 219 -7.66 7.19 -5.59
C GLY A 219 -8.57 6.30 -6.43
N TYR A 220 -8.68 5.01 -6.07
CA TYR A 220 -9.67 4.06 -6.58
C TYR A 220 -10.29 3.33 -5.40
N VAL A 221 -11.61 3.15 -5.41
CA VAL A 221 -12.37 2.55 -4.31
C VAL A 221 -13.36 1.54 -4.86
N ASP A 222 -13.52 0.42 -4.17
CA ASP A 222 -14.53 -0.60 -4.47
C ASP A 222 -14.96 -1.33 -3.19
N ALA A 223 -16.16 -1.90 -3.17
CA ALA A 223 -16.62 -2.75 -2.09
C ALA A 223 -17.44 -3.96 -2.59
N ALA A 224 -17.02 -5.15 -2.24
CA ALA A 224 -17.82 -6.37 -2.41
C ALA A 224 -18.87 -6.46 -1.30
N TRP A 225 -20.12 -6.09 -1.63
CA TRP A 225 -21.22 -6.08 -0.68
C TRP A 225 -21.69 -7.50 -0.34
N ALA A 226 -21.85 -7.77 0.96
CA ALA A 226 -22.36 -9.04 1.52
C ALA A 226 -21.64 -10.30 0.98
N SER A 227 -20.40 -10.16 0.53
CA SER A 227 -19.62 -11.23 -0.10
C SER A 227 -18.97 -12.19 0.89
N GLU A 228 -18.96 -11.85 2.18
CA GLU A 228 -18.27 -12.58 3.24
C GLU A 228 -19.25 -13.27 4.20
N LYS A 229 -18.75 -14.22 5.00
CA LYS A 229 -19.53 -14.91 6.03
C LYS A 229 -20.29 -13.93 6.94
N GLY A 230 -21.57 -14.24 7.19
CA GLY A 230 -22.45 -13.40 8.02
C GLY A 230 -22.86 -12.11 7.32
N SER A 231 -22.96 -12.14 5.99
CA SER A 231 -23.37 -10.99 5.16
C SER A 231 -22.48 -9.74 5.37
N LYS A 232 -21.22 -9.94 5.72
CA LYS A 232 -20.24 -8.86 5.80
C LYS A 232 -19.72 -8.51 4.41
N SER A 233 -19.28 -7.27 4.27
CA SER A 233 -18.72 -6.74 3.04
C SER A 233 -17.21 -6.60 3.16
N ARG A 234 -16.52 -6.55 2.03
CA ARG A 234 -15.09 -6.23 1.96
C ARG A 234 -14.89 -4.94 1.21
N GLY A 235 -14.22 -3.97 1.82
CA GLY A 235 -13.81 -2.74 1.15
C GLY A 235 -12.37 -2.83 0.69
N GLY A 236 -12.12 -2.29 -0.52
CA GLY A 236 -10.81 -2.15 -1.10
C GLY A 236 -10.57 -0.71 -1.56
N HIS A 237 -9.36 -0.20 -1.36
CA HIS A 237 -8.94 1.05 -1.99
C HIS A 237 -7.46 1.02 -2.32
N VAL A 238 -7.08 1.83 -3.28
CA VAL A 238 -5.70 2.13 -3.61
C VAL A 238 -5.55 3.61 -3.95
N ILE A 239 -4.46 4.20 -3.47
CA ILE A 239 -4.00 5.53 -3.87
C ILE A 239 -2.68 5.35 -4.61
N LYS A 240 -2.62 5.90 -5.81
CA LYS A 240 -1.45 5.86 -6.68
C LYS A 240 -0.79 7.22 -6.75
N VAL A 241 0.54 7.21 -6.82
CA VAL A 241 1.36 8.37 -7.17
C VAL A 241 2.43 7.89 -8.15
N ASN A 242 2.70 8.64 -9.19
CA ASN A 242 3.74 8.33 -10.18
C ASN A 242 3.64 6.91 -10.78
N GLY A 243 2.41 6.43 -10.99
CA GLY A 243 2.11 5.19 -11.71
C GLY A 243 1.83 3.96 -10.86
N ALA A 244 2.31 3.88 -9.62
CA ALA A 244 2.12 2.71 -8.75
C ALA A 244 1.39 3.05 -7.45
N ALA A 245 0.93 2.01 -6.74
CA ALA A 245 0.27 2.15 -5.45
C ALA A 245 1.23 2.69 -4.38
N ILE A 246 0.81 3.69 -3.61
CA ILE A 246 1.53 4.22 -2.44
C ILE A 246 0.79 3.93 -1.13
N SER A 247 -0.53 3.84 -1.18
CA SER A 247 -1.38 3.36 -0.08
C SER A 247 -2.44 2.43 -0.64
N TYR A 248 -2.69 1.32 0.04
CA TYR A 248 -3.69 0.34 -0.38
C TYR A 248 -4.19 -0.49 0.79
N GLN A 249 -5.44 -0.92 0.68
CA GLN A 249 -6.05 -1.73 1.71
C GLN A 249 -7.09 -2.69 1.11
N SER A 250 -7.10 -3.94 1.62
CA SER A 250 -8.21 -4.89 1.50
C SER A 250 -8.68 -5.26 2.90
N LYS A 251 -9.89 -4.85 3.28
CA LYS A 251 -10.35 -5.00 4.67
C LYS A 251 -11.80 -5.43 4.77
N LEU A 252 -12.05 -6.38 5.68
CA LEU A 252 -13.40 -6.76 6.07
C LEU A 252 -14.10 -5.58 6.76
N ILE A 253 -15.29 -5.21 6.29
CA ILE A 253 -16.17 -4.24 6.94
C ILE A 253 -16.92 -4.98 8.04
N HIS A 254 -16.62 -4.66 9.29
CA HIS A 254 -17.17 -5.40 10.45
C HIS A 254 -18.66 -5.16 10.67
N SER A 255 -19.18 -3.96 10.34
CA SER A 255 -20.61 -3.67 10.38
C SER A 255 -21.31 -4.29 9.19
N ILE A 256 -22.53 -4.80 9.39
CA ILE A 256 -23.39 -5.23 8.27
C ILE A 256 -23.85 -3.98 7.52
N CYS A 257 -23.58 -3.93 6.23
CA CYS A 257 -24.03 -2.89 5.33
C CYS A 257 -25.39 -3.30 4.74
N LEU A 258 -26.38 -2.42 4.84
CA LEU A 258 -27.74 -2.70 4.36
C LEU A 258 -27.92 -2.51 2.86
N SER A 259 -26.90 -1.98 2.18
CA SER A 259 -26.87 -1.81 0.73
C SER A 259 -25.44 -1.79 0.19
N SER A 260 -25.26 -2.02 -1.12
CA SER A 260 -23.98 -1.84 -1.80
C SER A 260 -23.44 -0.42 -1.62
N ALA A 261 -24.29 0.60 -1.80
CA ALA A 261 -23.88 1.99 -1.62
C ALA A 261 -23.38 2.33 -0.21
N GLU A 262 -23.86 1.63 0.84
CA GLU A 262 -23.32 1.78 2.20
C GLU A 262 -21.94 1.13 2.32
N ALA A 263 -21.72 -0.02 1.69
CA ALA A 263 -20.42 -0.69 1.67
C ALA A 263 -19.38 0.17 0.93
N GLU A 264 -19.73 0.68 -0.27
CA GLU A 264 -18.93 1.61 -1.05
C GLU A 264 -18.57 2.88 -0.26
N THR A 265 -19.61 3.51 0.36
CA THR A 265 -19.38 4.68 1.20
C THR A 265 -18.41 4.40 2.34
N THR A 266 -18.46 3.19 2.90
CA THR A 266 -17.56 2.80 4.01
C THR A 266 -16.12 2.59 3.53
N ALA A 267 -15.93 1.97 2.37
CA ALA A 267 -14.63 1.81 1.73
C ALA A 267 -14.03 3.17 1.34
N ALA A 268 -14.85 4.04 0.75
CA ALA A 268 -14.44 5.39 0.34
C ALA A 268 -13.89 6.22 1.51
N ILE A 269 -14.47 6.14 2.71
CA ILE A 269 -13.96 6.86 3.88
C ILE A 269 -12.52 6.47 4.24
N ALA A 270 -12.17 5.20 4.12
CA ALA A 270 -10.79 4.76 4.38
C ALA A 270 -9.83 5.41 3.38
N CYS A 271 -10.13 5.33 2.09
CA CYS A 271 -9.37 5.99 1.03
C CYS A 271 -9.23 7.50 1.26
N LEU A 272 -10.33 8.18 1.57
CA LEU A 272 -10.34 9.64 1.74
C LEU A 272 -9.52 10.10 2.94
N LYS A 273 -9.45 9.32 4.02
CA LYS A 273 -8.57 9.61 5.16
C LYS A 273 -7.10 9.51 4.77
N ASP A 274 -6.73 8.49 4.02
CA ASP A 274 -5.37 8.33 3.52
C ASP A 274 -5.02 9.44 2.52
N ILE A 275 -5.95 9.87 1.66
CA ILE A 275 -5.76 11.02 0.76
C ILE A 275 -5.50 12.32 1.55
N ILE A 276 -6.26 12.59 2.61
CA ILE A 276 -6.06 13.80 3.43
C ILE A 276 -4.66 13.79 4.04
N TRP A 277 -4.25 12.66 4.63
CA TRP A 277 -2.92 12.51 5.20
C TRP A 277 -1.83 12.69 4.13
N LEU A 278 -1.96 12.01 2.98
CA LEU A 278 -1.00 12.09 1.89
C LEU A 278 -0.87 13.51 1.31
N ARG A 279 -1.99 14.23 1.16
CA ARG A 279 -1.97 15.65 0.73
C ARG A 279 -1.22 16.53 1.72
N THR A 280 -1.38 16.27 3.03
CA THR A 280 -0.63 16.98 4.07
C THR A 280 0.87 16.66 3.98
N LEU A 281 1.23 15.39 3.86
CA LEU A 281 2.62 14.95 3.68
C LEU A 281 3.25 15.59 2.45
N LEU A 282 2.59 15.52 1.30
CA LEU A 282 3.09 16.13 0.05
C LEU A 282 3.25 17.65 0.18
N TYR A 283 2.32 18.34 0.85
CA TYR A 283 2.44 19.77 1.12
C TYR A 283 3.68 20.10 1.97
N GLU A 284 3.91 19.34 3.02
CA GLU A 284 5.05 19.52 3.93
C GLU A 284 6.40 19.19 3.26
N LEU A 285 6.40 18.28 2.27
CA LEU A 285 7.55 17.95 1.42
C LEU A 285 7.77 18.94 0.24
N GLY A 286 6.97 20.02 0.14
CA GLY A 286 7.12 20.99 -0.93
C GLY A 286 6.35 20.68 -2.22
N TYR A 287 5.48 19.66 -2.23
CA TYR A 287 4.64 19.26 -3.37
C TYR A 287 3.16 19.58 -3.12
N PRO A 288 2.75 20.86 -3.05
CA PRO A 288 1.37 21.23 -2.74
C PRO A 288 0.39 20.72 -3.79
N GLN A 289 -0.80 20.34 -3.35
CA GLN A 289 -1.87 19.83 -4.19
C GLN A 289 -2.97 20.92 -4.34
N PRO A 290 -2.82 21.90 -5.25
CA PRO A 290 -3.76 23.03 -5.34
C PRO A 290 -5.14 22.62 -5.88
N GLY A 291 -5.21 21.56 -6.71
CA GLY A 291 -6.44 20.98 -7.21
C GLY A 291 -7.02 19.90 -6.32
N SER A 292 -8.22 19.42 -6.65
CA SER A 292 -8.83 18.24 -6.04
C SER A 292 -8.05 16.97 -6.40
N THR A 293 -8.02 16.01 -5.47
CA THR A 293 -7.54 14.66 -5.78
C THR A 293 -8.67 13.88 -6.45
N GLU A 294 -8.39 13.31 -7.63
CA GLU A 294 -9.34 12.48 -8.36
C GLU A 294 -9.52 11.13 -7.66
N VAL A 295 -10.77 10.73 -7.42
CA VAL A 295 -11.13 9.44 -6.83
C VAL A 295 -12.14 8.76 -7.73
N PHE A 296 -11.82 7.54 -8.16
CA PHE A 296 -12.61 6.73 -9.07
C PHE A 296 -13.45 5.68 -8.32
N GLU A 297 -14.74 5.63 -8.65
CA GLU A 297 -15.77 4.81 -8.02
C GLU A 297 -16.75 4.32 -9.09
N ASP A 298 -17.17 3.06 -9.05
CA ASP A 298 -18.14 2.52 -10.02
C ASP A 298 -19.61 2.59 -9.56
N SER A 299 -19.85 2.92 -8.28
CA SER A 299 -21.20 3.08 -7.73
C SER A 299 -21.75 4.49 -7.98
N GLN A 300 -22.53 4.66 -9.04
CA GLN A 300 -23.26 5.92 -9.30
C GLN A 300 -24.15 6.33 -8.13
N ALA A 301 -24.69 5.36 -7.38
CA ALA A 301 -25.53 5.63 -6.20
C ALA A 301 -24.71 6.28 -5.07
N MET A 302 -23.47 5.84 -4.85
CA MET A 302 -22.56 6.45 -3.86
C MET A 302 -22.16 7.86 -4.31
N ILE A 303 -21.71 8.02 -5.56
CA ILE A 303 -21.32 9.32 -6.14
C ILE A 303 -22.51 10.31 -6.04
N GLY A 304 -23.71 9.89 -6.42
CA GLY A 304 -24.92 10.72 -6.34
C GLY A 304 -25.27 11.13 -4.92
N ALA A 305 -25.13 10.23 -3.94
CA ALA A 305 -25.37 10.54 -2.53
C ALA A 305 -24.33 11.53 -1.98
N ALA A 306 -23.09 11.44 -2.43
CA ALA A 306 -22.02 12.36 -2.05
C ALA A 306 -22.15 13.75 -2.69
N SER A 307 -22.67 13.84 -3.93
CA SER A 307 -22.79 15.08 -4.69
C SER A 307 -24.06 15.87 -4.37
N ASN A 308 -25.17 15.20 -4.02
CA ASN A 308 -26.47 15.81 -3.82
C ASN A 308 -26.81 16.06 -2.33
N ASN A 309 -27.40 17.22 -2.04
CA ASN A 309 -27.94 17.55 -0.70
C ASN A 309 -29.23 16.80 -0.36
N ALA A 310 -29.87 16.14 -1.33
CA ALA A 310 -31.10 15.43 -1.12
C ALA A 310 -30.90 14.15 -0.32
N GLN A 311 -31.45 14.10 0.88
CA GLN A 311 -31.47 12.89 1.69
C GLN A 311 -32.50 11.91 1.09
N THR A 312 -32.03 10.74 0.67
CA THR A 312 -32.93 9.63 0.36
C THR A 312 -33.23 8.84 1.64
N LYS A 313 -34.37 8.13 1.65
CA LYS A 313 -34.71 7.25 2.79
C LYS A 313 -33.60 6.22 3.06
N ALA A 314 -32.93 5.73 2.01
CA ALA A 314 -31.85 4.77 2.10
C ALA A 314 -30.55 5.36 2.71
N SER A 315 -30.25 6.64 2.46
CA SER A 315 -29.00 7.27 2.93
C SER A 315 -29.01 7.62 4.43
N ARG A 316 -30.14 7.50 5.13
CA ARG A 316 -30.23 7.83 6.57
C ARG A 316 -29.31 6.98 7.44
N TYR A 317 -29.12 5.72 7.11
CA TYR A 317 -28.32 4.77 7.91
C TYR A 317 -26.82 5.04 7.87
N TYR A 318 -26.32 5.72 6.81
CA TYR A 318 -24.90 6.08 6.66
C TYR A 318 -24.69 7.59 6.44
N GLN A 319 -25.63 8.39 6.93
CA GLN A 319 -25.71 9.84 6.72
C GLN A 319 -24.44 10.59 7.14
N LEU A 320 -23.84 10.24 8.29
CA LEU A 320 -22.61 10.88 8.77
C LEU A 320 -21.43 10.61 7.84
N ARG A 321 -21.33 9.38 7.31
CA ARG A 321 -20.30 8.99 6.36
C ARG A 321 -20.43 9.77 5.06
N THR A 322 -21.64 9.83 4.52
CA THR A 322 -21.93 10.61 3.31
C THR A 322 -21.70 12.10 3.51
N ALA A 323 -22.04 12.64 4.69
CA ALA A 323 -21.77 14.05 5.03
C ALA A 323 -20.29 14.38 5.03
N PHE A 324 -19.45 13.47 5.56
CA PHE A 324 -17.99 13.62 5.52
C PHE A 324 -17.47 13.66 4.08
N ILE A 325 -17.88 12.71 3.22
CA ILE A 325 -17.48 12.70 1.80
C ILE A 325 -17.93 14.01 1.11
N ARG A 326 -19.17 14.41 1.32
CA ARG A 326 -19.74 15.65 0.77
C ARG A 326 -18.95 16.89 1.19
N GLN A 327 -18.48 16.94 2.43
CA GLN A 327 -17.65 18.04 2.91
C GLN A 327 -16.35 18.14 2.10
N LEU A 328 -15.68 17.01 1.86
CA LEU A 328 -14.44 16.97 1.09
C LEU A 328 -14.63 17.32 -0.39
N VAL A 329 -15.74 16.90 -0.98
CA VAL A 329 -16.11 17.29 -2.36
C VAL A 329 -16.39 18.80 -2.43
N LYS A 330 -17.18 19.35 -1.49
CA LYS A 330 -17.50 20.79 -1.44
C LYS A 330 -16.28 21.68 -1.19
N SER A 331 -15.33 21.22 -0.39
CA SER A 331 -14.08 21.97 -0.14
C SER A 331 -13.10 21.90 -1.31
N GLY A 332 -13.38 21.10 -2.37
CA GLY A 332 -12.46 20.88 -3.46
C GLY A 332 -11.24 20.02 -3.06
N THR A 333 -11.30 19.33 -1.93
CA THR A 333 -10.20 18.42 -1.51
C THR A 333 -10.16 17.20 -2.41
N VAL A 334 -11.32 16.66 -2.79
CA VAL A 334 -11.45 15.49 -3.68
C VAL A 334 -12.53 15.74 -4.73
N HIS A 335 -12.38 15.05 -5.86
CA HIS A 335 -13.37 14.97 -6.92
C HIS A 335 -13.71 13.50 -7.18
N LEU A 336 -14.99 13.15 -7.14
CA LEU A 336 -15.45 11.79 -7.38
C LEU A 336 -15.80 11.60 -8.85
N ASN A 337 -15.17 10.62 -9.48
CA ASN A 337 -15.38 10.25 -10.88
C ASN A 337 -16.00 8.87 -10.99
N TYR A 338 -16.90 8.71 -11.93
CA TYR A 338 -17.39 7.40 -12.30
C TYR A 338 -16.35 6.67 -13.16
N ILE A 339 -16.13 5.39 -12.89
CA ILE A 339 -15.34 4.48 -13.71
C ILE A 339 -16.16 3.22 -14.00
N ASN A 340 -15.96 2.61 -15.16
CA ASN A 340 -16.57 1.31 -15.44
C ASN A 340 -15.96 0.23 -14.55
N THR A 341 -16.77 -0.72 -14.10
CA THR A 341 -16.31 -1.86 -13.26
C THR A 341 -15.15 -2.62 -13.91
N GLU A 342 -15.14 -2.77 -15.24
CA GLU A 342 -14.05 -3.44 -15.97
C GLU A 342 -12.69 -2.71 -15.87
N ASP A 343 -12.70 -1.42 -15.52
CA ASP A 343 -11.50 -0.57 -15.37
C ASP A 343 -11.19 -0.26 -13.90
N GLN A 344 -12.05 -0.70 -12.96
CA GLN A 344 -11.91 -0.48 -11.53
C GLN A 344 -10.80 -1.35 -10.93
N ILE A 345 -9.59 -0.79 -10.78
CA ILE A 345 -8.45 -1.53 -10.26
C ILE A 345 -8.61 -1.95 -8.79
N ALA A 346 -9.44 -1.22 -8.01
CA ALA A 346 -9.74 -1.55 -6.62
C ALA A 346 -10.56 -2.84 -6.47
N ASP A 347 -11.16 -3.37 -7.53
CA ASP A 347 -11.79 -4.69 -7.59
C ASP A 347 -10.86 -5.80 -7.06
N THR A 348 -9.57 -5.72 -7.38
CA THR A 348 -8.54 -6.65 -6.90
C THR A 348 -8.39 -6.62 -5.38
N LEU A 349 -8.81 -5.52 -4.74
CA LEU A 349 -8.69 -5.30 -3.30
C LEU A 349 -10.00 -5.60 -2.53
N SER A 350 -11.09 -5.85 -3.24
CA SER A 350 -12.39 -6.19 -2.66
C SER A 350 -12.81 -7.65 -2.88
N LYS A 351 -12.35 -8.28 -3.98
CA LYS A 351 -12.73 -9.66 -4.37
C LYS A 351 -11.61 -10.41 -5.08
N ASN A 352 -11.69 -11.76 -5.08
CA ASN A 352 -10.79 -12.60 -5.86
C ASN A 352 -11.23 -12.59 -7.32
N LEU A 353 -10.36 -12.17 -8.22
CA LEU A 353 -10.66 -12.06 -9.65
C LEU A 353 -10.19 -13.28 -10.43
N GLY A 354 -10.86 -13.54 -11.56
CA GLY A 354 -10.38 -14.46 -12.59
C GLY A 354 -9.11 -13.93 -13.27
N THR A 355 -8.39 -14.81 -13.97
CA THR A 355 -7.04 -14.55 -14.50
C THR A 355 -6.94 -13.29 -15.36
N GLU A 356 -7.87 -13.07 -16.29
CA GLU A 356 -7.78 -11.94 -17.23
C GLU A 356 -7.97 -10.58 -16.52
N ALA A 357 -9.03 -10.46 -15.71
CA ALA A 357 -9.30 -9.25 -14.94
C ALA A 357 -8.18 -8.97 -13.92
N PHE A 358 -7.68 -10.03 -13.26
CA PHE A 358 -6.59 -9.92 -12.31
C PHE A 358 -5.32 -9.35 -12.96
N LYS A 359 -4.90 -9.91 -14.10
CA LYS A 359 -3.70 -9.42 -14.82
C LYS A 359 -3.83 -7.97 -15.25
N LYS A 360 -5.00 -7.59 -15.79
CA LYS A 360 -5.28 -6.20 -16.17
C LYS A 360 -5.11 -5.25 -14.99
N HIS A 361 -5.72 -5.56 -13.85
CA HIS A 361 -5.68 -4.70 -12.66
C HIS A 361 -4.34 -4.75 -11.92
N GLN A 362 -3.61 -5.87 -11.97
CA GLN A 362 -2.27 -5.99 -11.39
C GLN A 362 -1.33 -4.92 -11.93
N ILE A 363 -1.32 -4.69 -13.25
CA ILE A 363 -0.52 -3.63 -13.87
C ILE A 363 -0.95 -2.26 -13.34
N GLY A 364 -2.25 -2.05 -13.15
CA GLY A 364 -2.79 -0.83 -12.56
C GLY A 364 -2.29 -0.57 -11.14
N LEU A 365 -2.11 -1.62 -10.33
CA LEU A 365 -1.64 -1.53 -8.95
C LEU A 365 -0.13 -1.37 -8.85
N LEU A 366 0.62 -2.20 -9.59
CA LEU A 366 2.09 -2.27 -9.48
C LEU A 366 2.81 -1.21 -10.31
N GLY A 367 2.12 -0.57 -11.26
CA GLY A 367 2.74 0.27 -12.27
C GLY A 367 3.40 -0.55 -13.39
N PRO A 368 3.98 0.12 -14.41
CA PRO A 368 4.60 -0.53 -15.55
C PRO A 368 5.85 -1.29 -15.12
N GLN A 369 5.88 -2.59 -15.44
CA GLN A 369 7.03 -3.44 -15.16
C GLN A 369 8.01 -3.46 -16.35
N PRO A 370 9.32 -3.53 -16.15
CA PRO A 370 10.30 -3.64 -17.23
C PRO A 370 10.03 -4.87 -18.11
N GLU A 371 10.21 -4.73 -19.43
CA GLU A 371 10.00 -5.83 -20.39
C GLU A 371 10.87 -7.06 -20.09
N THR A 372 12.03 -6.86 -19.46
CA THR A 372 12.95 -7.93 -19.05
C THR A 372 12.35 -8.88 -18.03
N LEU A 373 11.34 -8.46 -17.28
CA LEU A 373 10.67 -9.29 -16.27
C LEU A 373 9.61 -10.24 -16.86
N HIS A 374 9.22 -10.06 -18.11
CA HIS A 374 8.23 -10.90 -18.81
C HIS A 374 8.84 -12.06 -19.60
N LYS A 375 10.17 -12.23 -19.57
CA LYS A 375 10.89 -13.22 -20.42
C LYS A 375 11.31 -14.50 -19.69
N ASN A 376 10.76 -14.81 -18.51
CA ASN A 376 11.03 -16.07 -17.80
C ASN A 376 9.77 -16.91 -17.61
#